data_1f360843e1774befdf068a2e29598882
#
_entry.id   1f360843e1774befdf068a2e29598882
#
_cell.length_a   1.000
_cell.length_b   1.000
_cell.length_c   1.000
_cell.angle_alpha   90.00
_cell.angle_beta   90.00
_cell.angle_gamma   90.00
#
_symmetry.space_group_name_H-M   'P 1'
#
loop_
_entity.id
_entity.type
_entity.pdbx_description
1 polymer ?
#
loop_
_entity_poly.entity_id
_entity_poly.type
_entity_poly.pdbx_seq_one_letter_code
_entity_poly.pdbx_strand_id
1 'polypeptide(L)'
;MLSPAGVLWAGGAPAVPFGAHRISRLIVGGNPVSGNSHWSAERDREMADYFSAANVKRLLAACEKAGVNTWQSRADRHIMRLLREYRNEGGRIQWIAQTASELSDQFRNVRDAAANGAIGVYHHGTRTDALFRAGKLDDVRDMVKAMKDAGVRAGVGTHIPEVIDEIESKGWDVDFYMTCLYNLSRPKEEAARLAGGSLKGEFFHDPDRERMLERVRRTSRQCLIFKVYGAGRKCGSYEQMKGAMEQVFHYAKPQDAVVIGMFPKHKEQVLENCRLLEEVLRPKTS
;
A
#
# COMPACT_ATOMS: atom_id res chain seq x y z
N MET A 1 12.53 -30.22 -12.64
CA MET A 1 13.89 -29.64 -12.58
C MET A 1 13.75 -28.24 -12.04
N LEU A 2 14.24 -28.00 -10.80
CA LEU A 2 14.26 -26.67 -10.19
C LEU A 2 15.34 -25.85 -10.89
N SER A 3 14.92 -24.75 -11.53
CA SER A 3 15.84 -23.76 -12.10
C SER A 3 16.74 -23.18 -10.98
N PRO A 4 18.03 -22.93 -11.23
CA PRO A 4 18.94 -22.43 -10.21
C PRO A 4 18.44 -21.10 -9.68
N ALA A 5 18.50 -20.93 -8.36
CA ALA A 5 18.15 -19.70 -7.65
C ALA A 5 18.92 -18.52 -8.28
N GLY A 6 18.25 -17.76 -9.14
CA GLY A 6 18.80 -16.51 -9.68
C GLY A 6 19.16 -15.60 -8.51
N VAL A 7 20.33 -15.05 -8.52
CA VAL A 7 20.82 -14.09 -7.53
C VAL A 7 19.87 -12.91 -7.53
N LEU A 8 19.02 -12.82 -6.50
CA LEU A 8 18.27 -11.60 -6.18
C LEU A 8 19.30 -10.47 -6.10
N TRP A 9 18.95 -9.29 -6.55
CA TRP A 9 19.85 -8.12 -6.58
C TRP A 9 20.97 -8.22 -5.55
N ALA A 10 22.23 -8.19 -5.98
CA ALA A 10 23.39 -8.25 -5.08
C ALA A 10 23.38 -7.15 -3.99
N GLY A 11 22.49 -6.15 -4.10
CA GLY A 11 22.28 -5.05 -3.16
C GLY A 11 20.88 -4.96 -2.54
N GLY A 12 20.03 -5.97 -2.67
CA GLY A 12 18.62 -5.92 -2.21
C GLY A 12 17.66 -5.20 -3.18
N ALA A 13 16.37 -5.12 -2.86
CA ALA A 13 15.38 -4.42 -3.68
C ALA A 13 15.74 -2.93 -3.87
N PRO A 14 15.56 -2.35 -5.09
CA PRO A 14 15.85 -0.95 -5.33
C PRO A 14 15.16 -0.05 -4.32
N ALA A 15 15.90 0.90 -3.75
CA ALA A 15 15.40 1.80 -2.74
C ALA A 15 15.38 3.25 -3.24
N VAL A 16 14.33 3.97 -2.86
CA VAL A 16 14.08 5.37 -3.22
C VAL A 16 14.04 6.27 -1.98
N PRO A 17 14.32 7.57 -2.11
CA PRO A 17 14.20 8.51 -0.99
C PRO A 17 12.76 8.58 -0.46
N PHE A 18 12.64 8.72 0.86
CA PHE A 18 11.38 8.99 1.56
C PHE A 18 11.66 9.93 2.75
N GLY A 19 11.81 11.22 2.47
CA GLY A 19 12.34 12.20 3.41
C GLY A 19 13.78 11.87 3.81
N ALA A 20 14.04 11.76 5.11
CA ALA A 20 15.34 11.36 5.65
C ALA A 20 15.62 9.85 5.52
N HIS A 21 14.64 9.07 5.07
CA HIS A 21 14.73 7.61 4.95
C HIS A 21 14.89 7.17 3.50
N ARG A 22 15.23 5.89 3.33
CA ARG A 22 15.18 5.21 2.04
C ARG A 22 14.27 4.00 2.17
N ILE A 23 13.25 3.90 1.30
CA ILE A 23 12.29 2.79 1.27
C ILE A 23 12.52 1.93 0.03
N SER A 24 12.32 0.62 0.15
CA SER A 24 12.34 -0.26 -1.02
C SER A 24 11.20 0.08 -1.97
N ARG A 25 11.42 -0.04 -3.30
CA ARG A 25 10.36 0.17 -4.30
C ARG A 25 9.25 -0.87 -4.26
N LEU A 26 9.48 -1.98 -3.56
CA LEU A 26 8.47 -2.94 -3.12
C LEU A 26 8.27 -2.77 -1.62
N ILE A 27 7.04 -2.49 -1.20
CA ILE A 27 6.62 -2.35 0.19
C ILE A 27 5.68 -3.49 0.51
N VAL A 28 5.87 -4.18 1.64
CA VAL A 28 4.90 -5.19 2.06
C VAL A 28 3.65 -4.53 2.64
N GLY A 29 2.46 -4.93 2.15
CA GLY A 29 1.16 -4.37 2.56
C GLY A 29 0.52 -5.14 3.70
N GLY A 30 -0.16 -4.43 4.59
CA GLY A 30 -0.72 -4.96 5.84
C GLY A 30 -2.11 -5.59 5.73
N ASN A 31 -2.83 -5.44 4.63
CA ASN A 31 -4.21 -5.94 4.53
C ASN A 31 -4.35 -7.44 4.86
N PRO A 32 -3.51 -8.35 4.33
CA PRO A 32 -3.58 -9.76 4.68
C PRO A 32 -3.38 -10.02 6.17
N VAL A 33 -2.45 -9.29 6.80
CA VAL A 33 -2.18 -9.39 8.26
C VAL A 33 -3.40 -9.01 9.09
N SER A 34 -4.23 -8.10 8.60
CA SER A 34 -5.48 -7.68 9.25
C SER A 34 -6.70 -8.49 8.81
N GLY A 35 -6.53 -9.59 8.09
CA GLY A 35 -7.63 -10.44 7.61
C GLY A 35 -8.49 -9.77 6.53
N ASN A 36 -7.96 -8.81 5.77
CA ASN A 36 -8.69 -8.10 4.71
C ASN A 36 -8.25 -8.59 3.33
N SER A 37 -8.84 -9.67 2.83
CA SER A 37 -8.52 -10.22 1.51
C SER A 37 -9.11 -9.43 0.35
N HIS A 38 -10.23 -8.76 0.56
CA HIS A 38 -11.06 -8.15 -0.49
C HIS A 38 -11.57 -9.18 -1.52
N TRP A 39 -11.72 -10.43 -1.10
CA TRP A 39 -12.14 -11.55 -1.94
C TRP A 39 -13.36 -12.26 -1.39
N SER A 40 -13.26 -12.81 -0.19
CA SER A 40 -14.36 -13.50 0.50
C SER A 40 -14.12 -13.53 2.01
N ALA A 41 -15.22 -13.67 2.78
CA ALA A 41 -15.14 -13.83 4.22
C ALA A 41 -14.39 -15.11 4.65
N GLU A 42 -14.39 -16.15 3.82
CA GLU A 42 -13.60 -17.36 4.04
C GLU A 42 -12.10 -17.07 3.96
N ARG A 43 -11.67 -16.35 2.92
CA ARG A 43 -10.27 -15.94 2.76
C ARG A 43 -9.84 -14.98 3.87
N ASP A 44 -10.74 -14.09 4.32
CA ASP A 44 -10.48 -13.20 5.45
C ASP A 44 -10.19 -13.98 6.73
N ARG A 45 -11.01 -15.00 7.02
CA ARG A 45 -10.77 -15.90 8.17
C ARG A 45 -9.47 -16.68 8.02
N GLU A 46 -9.20 -17.23 6.85
CA GLU A 46 -7.96 -17.97 6.58
C GLU A 46 -6.71 -17.10 6.83
N MET A 47 -6.73 -15.85 6.41
CA MET A 47 -5.66 -14.88 6.66
C MET A 47 -5.53 -14.56 8.15
N ALA A 48 -6.65 -14.29 8.84
CA ALA A 48 -6.67 -13.99 10.27
C ALA A 48 -6.13 -15.16 11.11
N ASP A 49 -6.52 -16.40 10.77
CA ASP A 49 -6.04 -17.60 11.45
C ASP A 49 -4.54 -17.86 11.24
N TYR A 50 -4.05 -17.58 10.03
CA TYR A 50 -2.64 -17.74 9.70
C TYR A 50 -1.74 -16.69 10.37
N PHE A 51 -2.15 -15.43 10.37
CA PHE A 51 -1.29 -14.32 10.83
C PHE A 51 -1.28 -14.15 12.35
N SER A 52 -0.80 -15.18 13.06
CA SER A 52 -0.34 -14.99 14.43
C SER A 52 0.84 -14.00 14.49
N ALA A 53 1.13 -13.43 15.68
CA ALA A 53 2.29 -12.54 15.85
C ALA A 53 3.59 -13.18 15.33
N ALA A 54 3.79 -14.48 15.57
CA ALA A 54 4.96 -15.20 15.08
C ALA A 54 5.01 -15.26 13.54
N ASN A 55 3.88 -15.47 12.87
CA ASN A 55 3.82 -15.54 11.41
C ASN A 55 4.02 -14.17 10.76
N VAL A 56 3.51 -13.09 11.39
CA VAL A 56 3.79 -11.73 10.94
C VAL A 56 5.29 -11.42 11.05
N LYS A 57 5.92 -11.72 12.19
CA LYS A 57 7.36 -11.51 12.37
C LYS A 57 8.18 -12.32 11.35
N ARG A 58 7.77 -13.56 11.02
CA ARG A 58 8.41 -14.36 9.96
C ARG A 58 8.28 -13.72 8.58
N LEU A 59 7.10 -13.17 8.25
CA LEU A 59 6.91 -12.42 7.01
C LEU A 59 7.84 -11.20 6.94
N LEU A 60 7.90 -10.39 8.01
CA LEU A 60 8.76 -9.21 8.05
C LEU A 60 10.25 -9.58 7.92
N ALA A 61 10.71 -10.62 8.61
CA ALA A 61 12.07 -11.11 8.52
C ALA A 61 12.41 -11.64 7.10
N ALA A 62 11.47 -12.34 6.45
CA ALA A 62 11.64 -12.76 5.06
C ALA A 62 11.72 -11.56 4.10
N CYS A 63 10.92 -10.52 4.33
CA CYS A 63 10.98 -9.27 3.59
C CYS A 63 12.35 -8.60 3.74
N GLU A 64 12.85 -8.41 4.96
CA GLU A 64 14.17 -7.81 5.21
C GLU A 64 15.29 -8.61 4.55
N LYS A 65 15.27 -9.94 4.66
CA LYS A 65 16.23 -10.82 4.00
C LYS A 65 16.23 -10.68 2.48
N ALA A 66 15.07 -10.39 1.89
CA ALA A 66 14.92 -10.15 0.45
C ALA A 66 15.17 -8.68 0.04
N GLY A 67 15.55 -7.81 0.99
CA GLY A 67 15.81 -6.39 0.75
C GLY A 67 14.55 -5.50 0.71
N VAL A 68 13.37 -6.04 1.08
CA VAL A 68 12.14 -5.25 1.29
C VAL A 68 12.17 -4.70 2.72
N ASN A 69 12.46 -3.43 2.85
CA ASN A 69 12.78 -2.79 4.13
C ASN A 69 11.63 -1.98 4.75
N THR A 70 10.45 -2.02 4.14
CA THR A 70 9.33 -1.17 4.57
C THR A 70 8.02 -1.95 4.61
N TRP A 71 7.29 -1.81 5.70
CA TRP A 71 5.94 -2.34 5.89
C TRP A 71 4.91 -1.20 5.93
N GLN A 72 3.85 -1.31 5.14
CA GLN A 72 2.68 -0.45 5.23
C GLN A 72 1.57 -1.20 5.96
N SER A 73 1.04 -0.66 7.05
CA SER A 73 -0.04 -1.29 7.80
C SER A 73 -0.85 -0.28 8.62
N ARG A 74 -1.95 -0.75 9.23
CA ARG A 74 -2.80 0.09 10.10
C ARG A 74 -2.05 0.49 11.37
N ALA A 75 -2.40 1.66 11.89
CA ALA A 75 -1.90 2.17 13.16
C ALA A 75 -2.82 1.77 14.33
N ASP A 76 -3.16 0.49 14.45
CA ASP A 76 -3.87 -0.03 15.60
C ASP A 76 -2.90 -0.51 16.71
N ARG A 77 -3.45 -0.75 17.90
CA ARG A 77 -2.63 -1.14 19.08
C ARG A 77 -1.94 -2.47 18.88
N HIS A 78 -2.56 -3.42 18.16
CA HIS A 78 -1.96 -4.73 17.90
C HIS A 78 -0.70 -4.59 17.04
N ILE A 79 -0.79 -3.84 15.93
CA ILE A 79 0.34 -3.59 15.03
C ILE A 79 1.47 -2.85 15.74
N MET A 80 1.16 -1.79 16.50
CA MET A 80 2.17 -1.04 17.24
C MET A 80 2.89 -1.92 18.28
N ARG A 81 2.16 -2.80 18.98
CA ARG A 81 2.74 -3.74 19.93
C ARG A 81 3.65 -4.75 19.22
N LEU A 82 3.18 -5.33 18.13
CA LEU A 82 3.93 -6.30 17.33
C LEU A 82 5.21 -5.72 16.76
N LEU A 83 5.17 -4.49 16.22
CA LEU A 83 6.37 -3.79 15.73
C LEU A 83 7.39 -3.55 16.83
N ARG A 84 6.94 -3.17 18.03
CA ARG A 84 7.84 -3.00 19.19
C ARG A 84 8.53 -4.31 19.56
N GLU A 85 7.78 -5.40 19.62
CA GLU A 85 8.33 -6.74 19.87
C GLU A 85 9.33 -7.14 18.79
N TYR A 86 8.97 -6.99 17.52
CA TYR A 86 9.83 -7.33 16.38
C TYR A 86 11.16 -6.55 16.41
N ARG A 87 11.09 -5.26 16.72
CA ARG A 87 12.30 -4.43 16.85
C ARG A 87 13.17 -4.81 18.05
N ASN A 88 12.56 -5.16 19.18
CA ASN A 88 13.29 -5.67 20.35
C ASN A 88 14.00 -7.01 20.07
N GLU A 89 13.48 -7.78 19.12
CA GLU A 89 14.07 -9.04 18.63
C GLU A 89 15.13 -8.81 17.52
N GLY A 90 15.47 -7.55 17.20
CA GLY A 90 16.49 -7.18 16.22
C GLY A 90 15.98 -6.85 14.84
N GLY A 91 14.67 -6.89 14.58
CA GLY A 91 14.07 -6.48 13.31
C GLY A 91 14.24 -4.97 13.06
N ARG A 92 14.39 -4.59 11.79
CA ARG A 92 14.69 -3.22 11.36
C ARG A 92 13.68 -2.65 10.38
N ILE A 93 12.57 -3.36 10.13
CA ILE A 93 11.57 -2.95 9.14
C ILE A 93 11.07 -1.53 9.44
N GLN A 94 11.08 -0.66 8.45
CA GLN A 94 10.51 0.67 8.52
C GLN A 94 8.99 0.58 8.41
N TRP A 95 8.28 1.55 8.96
CA TRP A 95 6.83 1.52 9.03
C TRP A 95 6.19 2.77 8.45
N ILE A 96 5.29 2.59 7.48
CA ILE A 96 4.37 3.61 6.98
C ILE A 96 2.97 3.27 7.50
N ALA A 97 2.41 4.13 8.32
CA ALA A 97 1.21 3.89 9.08
C ALA A 97 -0.04 4.45 8.39
N GLN A 98 -1.07 3.64 8.29
CA GLN A 98 -2.43 4.08 7.93
C GLN A 98 -3.19 4.44 9.20
N THR A 99 -3.82 5.62 9.26
CA THR A 99 -4.68 5.94 10.39
C THR A 99 -5.77 4.88 10.56
N ALA A 100 -5.97 4.42 11.80
CA ALA A 100 -6.94 3.37 12.13
C ALA A 100 -8.35 3.96 12.17
N SER A 101 -9.16 3.65 11.15
CA SER A 101 -10.46 4.30 10.93
C SER A 101 -11.50 4.02 12.02
N GLU A 102 -11.33 2.96 12.81
CA GLU A 102 -12.19 2.61 13.94
C GLU A 102 -11.91 3.42 15.22
N LEU A 103 -10.77 4.09 15.31
CA LEU A 103 -10.46 4.94 16.44
C LEU A 103 -11.16 6.31 16.29
N SER A 104 -11.80 6.76 17.36
CA SER A 104 -12.53 8.04 17.38
C SER A 104 -11.57 9.24 17.34
N ASP A 105 -10.45 9.17 18.10
CA ASP A 105 -9.44 10.24 18.11
C ASP A 105 -8.34 9.94 17.10
N GLN A 106 -8.51 10.44 15.88
CA GLN A 106 -7.56 10.28 14.79
C GLN A 106 -6.27 11.08 14.99
N PHE A 107 -6.35 12.24 15.65
CA PHE A 107 -5.17 13.06 15.96
C PHE A 107 -4.26 12.36 16.96
N ARG A 108 -4.84 11.72 17.99
CA ARG A 108 -4.09 10.86 18.91
C ARG A 108 -3.48 9.68 18.15
N ASN A 109 -4.19 9.06 17.25
CA ASN A 109 -3.68 7.93 16.49
C ASN A 109 -2.45 8.31 15.65
N VAL A 110 -2.41 9.51 15.07
CA VAL A 110 -1.21 10.05 14.39
C VAL A 110 -0.03 10.16 15.35
N ARG A 111 -0.24 10.77 16.54
CA ARG A 111 0.82 10.89 17.55
C ARG A 111 1.31 9.54 18.05
N ASP A 112 0.40 8.60 18.28
CA ASP A 112 0.75 7.24 18.72
C ASP A 112 1.56 6.50 17.64
N ALA A 113 1.19 6.63 16.35
CA ALA A 113 1.94 6.05 15.25
C ALA A 113 3.36 6.64 15.16
N ALA A 114 3.50 7.97 15.25
CA ALA A 114 4.79 8.64 15.25
C ALA A 114 5.66 8.20 16.43
N ALA A 115 5.11 8.16 17.66
CA ALA A 115 5.80 7.71 18.87
C ALA A 115 6.22 6.22 18.82
N ASN A 116 5.55 5.40 17.98
CA ASN A 116 5.94 4.02 17.72
C ASN A 116 6.84 3.88 16.48
N GLY A 117 7.41 4.98 15.99
CA GLY A 117 8.45 4.99 14.97
C GLY A 117 7.93 4.79 13.54
N ALA A 118 6.73 5.28 13.23
CA ALA A 118 6.31 5.44 11.85
C ALA A 118 7.19 6.49 11.16
N ILE A 119 7.68 6.21 9.96
CA ILE A 119 8.44 7.16 9.12
C ILE A 119 7.53 8.03 8.25
N GLY A 120 6.28 7.63 8.14
CA GLY A 120 5.20 8.35 7.48
C GLY A 120 3.86 7.86 7.98
N VAL A 121 2.88 8.76 8.02
CA VAL A 121 1.49 8.45 8.35
C VAL A 121 0.61 8.97 7.23
N TYR A 122 -0.44 8.25 6.88
CA TYR A 122 -1.41 8.74 5.90
C TYR A 122 -2.86 8.59 6.36
N HIS A 123 -3.69 9.53 5.95
CA HIS A 123 -5.12 9.48 6.19
C HIS A 123 -5.77 8.35 5.38
N HIS A 124 -6.61 7.55 6.03
CA HIS A 124 -7.22 6.36 5.44
C HIS A 124 -8.05 6.69 4.19
N GLY A 125 -7.76 6.01 3.06
CA GLY A 125 -8.33 6.34 1.76
C GLY A 125 -9.85 6.36 1.71
N THR A 126 -10.52 5.34 2.27
CA THR A 126 -12.01 5.32 2.29
C THR A 126 -12.60 6.49 3.07
N ARG A 127 -11.93 6.94 4.13
CA ARG A 127 -12.37 8.13 4.88
C ARG A 127 -12.12 9.41 4.10
N THR A 128 -10.97 9.52 3.44
CA THR A 128 -10.67 10.63 2.53
C THR A 128 -11.74 10.75 1.45
N ASP A 129 -12.06 9.64 0.79
CA ASP A 129 -13.04 9.61 -0.30
C ASP A 129 -14.45 9.94 0.18
N ALA A 130 -14.80 9.50 1.38
CA ALA A 130 -16.10 9.86 1.99
C ALA A 130 -16.22 11.36 2.29
N LEU A 131 -15.14 11.96 2.84
CA LEU A 131 -15.08 13.41 3.09
C LEU A 131 -15.08 14.21 1.79
N PHE A 132 -14.37 13.77 0.77
CA PHE A 132 -14.41 14.37 -0.57
C PHE A 132 -15.82 14.39 -1.14
N ARG A 133 -16.53 13.25 -1.13
CA ARG A 133 -17.92 13.19 -1.61
C ARG A 133 -18.90 14.04 -0.81
N ALA A 134 -18.62 14.23 0.48
CA ALA A 134 -19.41 15.07 1.35
C ALA A 134 -19.10 16.57 1.23
N GLY A 135 -18.16 16.98 0.35
CA GLY A 135 -17.68 18.36 0.26
C GLY A 135 -16.90 18.83 1.49
N LYS A 136 -16.35 17.90 2.28
CA LYS A 136 -15.65 18.16 3.55
C LYS A 136 -14.18 17.74 3.47
N LEU A 137 -13.57 17.78 2.29
CA LEU A 137 -12.17 17.35 2.11
C LEU A 137 -11.21 18.17 2.99
N ASP A 138 -11.53 19.42 3.33
CA ASP A 138 -10.71 20.28 4.17
C ASP A 138 -10.45 19.70 5.58
N ASP A 139 -11.33 18.83 6.10
CA ASP A 139 -11.08 18.10 7.36
C ASP A 139 -9.82 17.21 7.28
N VAL A 140 -9.43 16.76 6.08
CA VAL A 140 -8.19 15.99 5.86
C VAL A 140 -6.96 16.87 5.99
N ARG A 141 -7.05 18.17 5.68
CA ARG A 141 -5.93 19.11 5.81
C ARG A 141 -5.43 19.21 7.25
N ASP A 142 -6.33 19.19 8.23
CA ASP A 142 -5.94 19.25 9.64
C ASP A 142 -5.20 17.97 10.07
N MET A 143 -5.59 16.82 9.49
CA MET A 143 -4.85 15.56 9.68
C MET A 143 -3.44 15.61 9.06
N VAL A 144 -3.31 16.17 7.85
CA VAL A 144 -1.99 16.38 7.21
C VAL A 144 -1.11 17.27 8.10
N LYS A 145 -1.66 18.37 8.63
CA LYS A 145 -0.95 19.25 9.56
C LYS A 145 -0.52 18.49 10.82
N ALA A 146 -1.38 17.69 11.43
CA ALA A 146 -1.06 16.93 12.62
C ALA A 146 0.07 15.89 12.38
N MET A 147 0.15 15.30 11.18
CA MET A 147 1.24 14.42 10.78
C MET A 147 2.57 15.19 10.69
N LYS A 148 2.56 16.39 10.08
CA LYS A 148 3.73 17.27 10.03
C LYS A 148 4.19 17.70 11.43
N ASP A 149 3.27 18.12 12.27
CA ASP A 149 3.54 18.52 13.67
C ASP A 149 4.11 17.35 14.48
N ALA A 150 3.74 16.11 14.16
CA ALA A 150 4.30 14.89 14.76
C ALA A 150 5.68 14.49 14.18
N GLY A 151 6.22 15.24 13.23
CA GLY A 151 7.55 15.02 12.66
C GLY A 151 7.65 13.84 11.68
N VAL A 152 6.53 13.34 11.17
CA VAL A 152 6.50 12.25 10.19
C VAL A 152 6.11 12.76 8.80
N ARG A 153 6.45 12.01 7.75
CA ARG A 153 5.95 12.35 6.42
C ARG A 153 4.42 12.22 6.37
N ALA A 154 3.78 13.26 5.86
CA ALA A 154 2.33 13.37 5.82
C ALA A 154 1.78 12.85 4.49
N GLY A 155 0.89 11.87 4.56
CA GLY A 155 0.30 11.26 3.39
C GLY A 155 -1.23 11.32 3.36
N VAL A 156 -1.78 11.18 2.15
CA VAL A 156 -3.23 11.02 1.94
C VAL A 156 -3.46 9.78 1.08
N GLY A 157 -4.33 8.88 1.56
CA GLY A 157 -4.81 7.74 0.80
C GLY A 157 -6.08 8.09 0.04
N THR A 158 -6.25 7.57 -1.19
CA THR A 158 -7.48 7.74 -1.98
C THR A 158 -7.64 6.64 -3.04
N HIS A 159 -8.90 6.39 -3.41
CA HIS A 159 -9.32 5.56 -4.54
C HIS A 159 -9.81 6.43 -5.73
N ILE A 160 -9.81 7.75 -5.56
CA ILE A 160 -10.40 8.74 -6.47
C ILE A 160 -9.30 9.69 -6.96
N PRO A 161 -8.94 9.68 -8.25
CA PRO A 161 -7.88 10.57 -8.78
C PRO A 161 -8.15 12.05 -8.53
N GLU A 162 -9.41 12.49 -8.61
CA GLU A 162 -9.85 13.86 -8.43
C GLU A 162 -9.57 14.42 -7.01
N VAL A 163 -9.44 13.54 -6.01
CA VAL A 163 -9.01 13.93 -4.65
C VAL A 163 -7.60 14.54 -4.69
N ILE A 164 -6.70 13.93 -5.48
CA ILE A 164 -5.33 14.43 -5.63
C ILE A 164 -5.37 15.81 -6.32
N ASP A 165 -6.18 15.95 -7.39
CA ASP A 165 -6.33 17.21 -8.12
C ASP A 165 -6.81 18.34 -7.18
N GLU A 166 -7.80 18.07 -6.32
CA GLU A 166 -8.31 19.06 -5.40
C GLU A 166 -7.28 19.43 -4.31
N ILE A 167 -6.60 18.45 -3.74
CA ILE A 167 -5.54 18.69 -2.74
C ILE A 167 -4.43 19.55 -3.32
N GLU A 168 -3.98 19.23 -4.53
CA GLU A 168 -2.90 19.99 -5.20
C GLU A 168 -3.34 21.38 -5.62
N SER A 169 -4.57 21.55 -6.10
CA SER A 169 -5.13 22.87 -6.44
C SER A 169 -5.22 23.81 -5.22
N LYS A 170 -5.43 23.24 -4.04
CA LYS A 170 -5.45 23.96 -2.75
C LYS A 170 -4.06 24.18 -2.16
N GLY A 171 -3.01 23.65 -2.76
CA GLY A 171 -1.62 23.82 -2.33
C GLY A 171 -1.28 23.22 -0.98
N TRP A 172 -1.92 22.09 -0.59
CA TRP A 172 -1.62 21.45 0.69
C TRP A 172 -0.23 20.84 0.72
N ASP A 173 0.42 20.89 1.88
CA ASP A 173 1.76 20.34 2.10
C ASP A 173 1.74 18.82 2.35
N VAL A 174 1.25 18.07 1.37
CA VAL A 174 1.26 16.60 1.37
C VAL A 174 2.62 16.11 0.84
N ASP A 175 3.24 15.16 1.53
CA ASP A 175 4.52 14.59 1.11
C ASP A 175 4.38 13.43 0.13
N PHE A 176 3.33 12.61 0.29
CA PHE A 176 3.10 11.43 -0.55
C PHE A 176 1.62 11.07 -0.63
N TYR A 177 1.26 10.34 -1.67
CA TYR A 177 -0.07 9.76 -1.82
C TYR A 177 -0.03 8.23 -1.75
N MET A 178 -1.02 7.63 -1.07
CA MET A 178 -1.36 6.22 -1.18
C MET A 178 -2.45 6.06 -2.23
N THR A 179 -2.07 5.61 -3.43
CA THR A 179 -2.95 5.60 -4.61
C THR A 179 -3.48 4.21 -4.89
N CYS A 180 -4.79 4.02 -4.73
CA CYS A 180 -5.47 2.78 -5.08
C CYS A 180 -5.75 2.73 -6.58
N LEU A 181 -5.36 1.63 -7.24
CA LEU A 181 -5.61 1.46 -8.68
C LEU A 181 -7.07 1.18 -9.04
N TYR A 182 -7.96 1.05 -8.05
CA TYR A 182 -9.39 0.79 -8.27
C TYR A 182 -10.23 1.70 -7.39
N ASN A 183 -11.30 2.28 -7.94
CA ASN A 183 -12.23 3.09 -7.17
C ASN A 183 -13.18 2.21 -6.34
N LEU A 184 -12.68 1.66 -5.24
CA LEU A 184 -13.46 0.83 -4.32
C LEU A 184 -14.41 1.64 -3.44
N SER A 185 -14.32 2.97 -3.48
CA SER A 185 -15.22 3.90 -2.78
C SER A 185 -16.40 4.34 -3.66
N ARG A 186 -16.57 3.78 -4.85
CA ARG A 186 -17.65 4.11 -5.79
C ARG A 186 -19.02 3.86 -5.16
N PRO A 187 -20.03 4.74 -5.36
CA PRO A 187 -21.41 4.49 -4.98
C PRO A 187 -21.93 3.17 -5.55
N LYS A 188 -22.73 2.44 -4.77
CA LYS A 188 -23.23 1.11 -5.16
C LYS A 188 -24.03 1.14 -6.47
N GLU A 189 -24.81 2.19 -6.68
CA GLU A 189 -25.65 2.40 -7.86
C GLU A 189 -24.78 2.59 -9.11
N GLU A 190 -23.71 3.37 -9.00
CA GLU A 190 -22.75 3.58 -10.08
C GLU A 190 -21.98 2.28 -10.38
N ALA A 191 -21.54 1.58 -9.35
CA ALA A 191 -20.82 0.31 -9.51
C ALA A 191 -21.72 -0.75 -10.17
N ALA A 192 -23.00 -0.85 -9.77
CA ALA A 192 -23.96 -1.77 -10.38
C ALA A 192 -24.23 -1.44 -11.85
N ARG A 193 -24.36 -0.15 -12.19
CA ARG A 193 -24.52 0.30 -13.58
C ARG A 193 -23.32 -0.08 -14.45
N LEU A 194 -22.11 0.15 -13.96
CA LEU A 194 -20.86 -0.19 -14.68
C LEU A 194 -20.67 -1.70 -14.83
N ALA A 195 -21.14 -2.48 -13.85
CA ALA A 195 -21.07 -3.94 -13.88
C ALA A 195 -22.17 -4.60 -14.74
N GLY A 196 -23.16 -3.82 -15.20
CA GLY A 196 -24.30 -4.35 -15.93
C GLY A 196 -25.30 -5.12 -15.06
N GLY A 197 -25.30 -4.93 -13.73
CA GLY A 197 -26.21 -5.62 -12.84
C GLY A 197 -25.83 -5.56 -11.36
N SER A 198 -26.51 -6.35 -10.55
CA SER A 198 -26.30 -6.42 -9.09
C SER A 198 -24.90 -6.99 -8.76
N LEU A 199 -24.23 -6.37 -7.80
CA LEU A 199 -22.88 -6.77 -7.38
C LEU A 199 -22.91 -7.69 -6.16
N LYS A 200 -22.12 -8.75 -6.22
CA LYS A 200 -21.76 -9.57 -5.05
C LYS A 200 -20.32 -9.20 -4.62
N GLY A 201 -20.19 -8.30 -3.64
CA GLY A 201 -18.89 -7.87 -3.11
C GLY A 201 -18.32 -6.61 -3.75
N GLU A 202 -17.01 -6.40 -3.60
CA GLU A 202 -16.33 -5.21 -4.11
C GLU A 202 -16.16 -5.25 -5.63
N PHE A 203 -16.34 -4.10 -6.27
CA PHE A 203 -16.24 -3.94 -7.71
C PHE A 203 -14.87 -3.42 -8.14
N PHE A 204 -14.09 -4.28 -8.78
CA PHE A 204 -12.78 -3.96 -9.35
C PHE A 204 -12.93 -3.68 -10.84
N HIS A 205 -13.00 -2.40 -11.20
CA HIS A 205 -13.17 -1.94 -12.57
C HIS A 205 -11.83 -1.59 -13.19
N ASP A 206 -11.36 -2.39 -14.16
CA ASP A 206 -10.02 -2.25 -14.75
C ASP A 206 -9.72 -0.87 -15.36
N PRO A 207 -10.67 -0.13 -15.98
CA PRO A 207 -10.45 1.24 -16.45
C PRO A 207 -10.05 2.24 -15.34
N ASP A 208 -10.36 1.97 -14.07
CA ASP A 208 -9.93 2.82 -12.96
C ASP A 208 -8.40 2.84 -12.83
N ARG A 209 -7.74 1.74 -13.18
CA ARG A 209 -6.27 1.61 -13.10
C ARG A 209 -5.58 2.67 -13.93
N GLU A 210 -5.97 2.81 -15.19
CA GLU A 210 -5.36 3.78 -16.11
C GLU A 210 -5.60 5.20 -15.65
N ARG A 211 -6.82 5.55 -15.23
CA ARG A 211 -7.15 6.88 -14.69
C ARG A 211 -6.28 7.25 -13.49
N MET A 212 -6.11 6.32 -12.52
CA MET A 212 -5.25 6.57 -11.37
C MET A 212 -3.77 6.63 -11.77
N LEU A 213 -3.31 5.76 -12.66
CA LEU A 213 -1.93 5.73 -13.12
C LEU A 213 -1.54 7.00 -13.89
N GLU A 214 -2.45 7.54 -14.71
CA GLU A 214 -2.24 8.84 -15.34
C GLU A 214 -2.08 9.95 -14.28
N ARG A 215 -2.86 9.90 -13.20
CA ARG A 215 -2.72 10.87 -12.11
C ARG A 215 -1.39 10.69 -11.37
N VAL A 216 -0.98 9.44 -11.12
CA VAL A 216 0.34 9.11 -10.54
C VAL A 216 1.48 9.72 -11.38
N ARG A 217 1.40 9.66 -12.69
CA ARG A 217 2.40 10.24 -13.60
C ARG A 217 2.46 11.76 -13.50
N ARG A 218 1.31 12.42 -13.36
CA ARG A 218 1.21 13.91 -13.40
C ARG A 218 1.62 14.60 -12.10
N THR A 219 1.31 14.00 -10.95
CA THR A 219 1.68 14.58 -9.66
C THR A 219 3.19 14.60 -9.47
N SER A 220 3.73 15.69 -8.93
CA SER A 220 5.14 15.76 -8.51
C SER A 220 5.41 15.02 -7.20
N ARG A 221 4.36 14.74 -6.41
CA ARG A 221 4.48 14.05 -5.13
C ARG A 221 4.78 12.57 -5.34
N GLN A 222 5.46 11.97 -4.37
CA GLN A 222 5.72 10.54 -4.36
C GLN A 222 4.41 9.76 -4.21
N CYS A 223 4.22 8.70 -5.00
CA CYS A 223 3.08 7.81 -4.92
C CYS A 223 3.51 6.43 -4.42
N LEU A 224 2.76 5.92 -3.43
CA LEU A 224 2.83 4.54 -2.98
C LEU A 224 1.60 3.83 -3.54
N ILE A 225 1.80 3.04 -4.60
CA ILE A 225 0.73 2.53 -5.47
C ILE A 225 0.30 1.16 -4.97
N PHE A 226 -0.97 0.99 -4.63
CA PHE A 226 -1.48 -0.28 -4.11
C PHE A 226 -2.64 -0.87 -4.92
N LYS A 227 -3.01 -2.12 -4.61
CA LYS A 227 -3.94 -2.94 -5.40
C LYS A 227 -3.42 -3.27 -6.81
N VAL A 228 -2.10 -3.35 -6.97
CA VAL A 228 -1.45 -3.68 -8.24
C VAL A 228 -2.04 -4.94 -8.88
N TYR A 229 -2.30 -5.97 -8.07
CA TYR A 229 -2.88 -7.23 -8.53
C TYR A 229 -4.41 -7.35 -8.34
N GLY A 230 -5.11 -6.22 -8.08
CA GLY A 230 -6.57 -6.26 -7.90
C GLY A 230 -7.01 -7.20 -6.78
N ALA A 231 -6.29 -7.25 -5.66
CA ALA A 231 -6.54 -8.18 -4.55
C ALA A 231 -6.57 -9.66 -5.01
N GLY A 232 -5.62 -10.06 -5.83
CA GLY A 232 -5.46 -11.43 -6.33
C GLY A 232 -6.12 -11.70 -7.68
N ARG A 233 -6.94 -10.78 -8.21
CA ARG A 233 -7.65 -10.96 -9.51
C ARG A 233 -6.70 -11.04 -10.70
N LYS A 234 -5.47 -10.54 -10.55
CA LYS A 234 -4.41 -10.60 -11.56
C LYS A 234 -3.26 -11.56 -11.15
N CYS A 235 -3.55 -12.54 -10.28
CA CYS A 235 -2.58 -13.54 -9.82
C CYS A 235 -2.82 -14.94 -10.41
N GLY A 236 -3.57 -15.05 -11.53
CA GLY A 236 -3.86 -16.32 -12.18
C GLY A 236 -2.63 -16.97 -12.84
N SER A 237 -1.65 -16.16 -13.26
CA SER A 237 -0.36 -16.63 -13.76
C SER A 237 0.75 -15.63 -13.48
N TYR A 238 2.00 -16.08 -13.60
CA TYR A 238 3.18 -15.21 -13.48
C TYR A 238 3.15 -14.06 -14.50
N GLU A 239 2.77 -14.34 -15.74
CA GLU A 239 2.67 -13.34 -16.81
C GLU A 239 1.58 -12.28 -16.53
N GLN A 240 0.46 -12.67 -15.93
CA GLN A 240 -0.55 -11.71 -15.51
C GLN A 240 -0.05 -10.78 -14.41
N MET A 241 0.67 -11.34 -13.42
CA MET A 241 1.29 -10.54 -12.37
C MET A 241 2.34 -9.60 -12.95
N LYS A 242 3.19 -10.10 -13.85
CA LYS A 242 4.21 -9.32 -14.54
C LYS A 242 3.61 -8.17 -15.35
N GLY A 243 2.63 -8.44 -16.19
CA GLY A 243 1.94 -7.42 -16.98
C GLY A 243 1.25 -6.35 -16.12
N ALA A 244 0.67 -6.75 -14.98
CA ALA A 244 0.09 -5.80 -14.03
C ALA A 244 1.15 -4.89 -13.37
N MET A 245 2.34 -5.43 -13.08
CA MET A 245 3.47 -4.68 -12.53
C MET A 245 4.09 -3.76 -13.61
N GLU A 246 4.30 -4.27 -14.83
CA GLU A 246 4.80 -3.49 -15.98
C GLU A 246 3.91 -2.29 -16.27
N GLN A 247 2.58 -2.48 -16.26
CA GLN A 247 1.64 -1.38 -16.41
C GLN A 247 1.88 -0.29 -15.36
N VAL A 248 2.06 -0.67 -14.09
CA VAL A 248 2.31 0.32 -13.02
C VAL A 248 3.61 1.08 -13.27
N PHE A 249 4.71 0.39 -13.56
CA PHE A 249 6.01 1.03 -13.73
C PHE A 249 6.18 1.79 -15.06
N HIS A 250 5.27 1.57 -16.02
CA HIS A 250 5.16 2.43 -17.21
C HIS A 250 4.72 3.86 -16.84
N TYR A 251 3.93 4.04 -15.78
CA TYR A 251 3.41 5.32 -15.33
C TYR A 251 4.15 5.88 -14.09
N ALA A 252 4.67 5.00 -13.24
CA ALA A 252 5.32 5.38 -12.00
C ALA A 252 6.59 6.18 -12.23
N LYS A 253 6.78 7.20 -11.42
CA LYS A 253 8.00 8.03 -11.40
C LYS A 253 9.15 7.27 -10.72
N PRO A 254 10.42 7.70 -10.93
CA PRO A 254 11.58 7.06 -10.31
C PRO A 254 11.48 6.92 -8.78
N GLN A 255 10.85 7.89 -8.10
CA GLN A 255 10.68 7.90 -6.65
C GLN A 255 9.47 7.10 -6.14
N ASP A 256 8.58 6.64 -7.02
CA ASP A 256 7.38 5.91 -6.62
C ASP A 256 7.69 4.45 -6.23
N ALA A 257 6.84 3.89 -5.39
CA ALA A 257 6.93 2.49 -4.94
C ALA A 257 5.57 1.79 -5.03
N VAL A 258 5.59 0.47 -5.04
CA VAL A 258 4.38 -0.36 -5.01
C VAL A 258 4.19 -1.00 -3.65
N VAL A 259 2.92 -1.12 -3.24
CA VAL A 259 2.54 -1.79 -1.99
C VAL A 259 1.78 -3.07 -2.33
N ILE A 260 2.35 -4.20 -1.97
CA ILE A 260 1.81 -5.53 -2.25
C ILE A 260 1.51 -6.25 -0.95
N GLY A 261 0.23 -6.58 -0.73
CA GLY A 261 -0.17 -7.48 0.35
C GLY A 261 0.32 -8.90 0.04
N MET A 262 0.96 -9.54 1.01
CA MET A 262 1.51 -10.89 0.84
C MET A 262 0.92 -11.85 1.87
N PHE A 263 0.53 -13.05 1.40
CA PHE A 263 -0.03 -14.12 2.21
C PHE A 263 0.73 -15.41 1.91
N PRO A 264 1.89 -15.64 2.57
CA PRO A 264 2.84 -16.70 2.19
C PRO A 264 2.48 -18.09 2.74
N LYS A 265 1.23 -18.34 3.13
CA LYS A 265 0.77 -19.63 3.64
C LYS A 265 0.98 -20.77 2.63
N HIS A 266 0.72 -20.48 1.35
CA HIS A 266 0.69 -21.47 0.28
C HIS A 266 1.81 -21.31 -0.75
N LYS A 267 2.53 -20.18 -0.75
CA LYS A 267 3.51 -19.83 -1.78
C LYS A 267 4.50 -18.78 -1.26
N GLU A 268 5.76 -18.87 -1.71
CA GLU A 268 6.83 -17.92 -1.40
C GLU A 268 6.63 -16.56 -2.10
N GLN A 269 5.61 -15.82 -1.66
CA GLN A 269 5.20 -14.57 -2.33
C GLN A 269 6.23 -13.45 -2.20
N VAL A 270 7.07 -13.43 -1.15
CA VAL A 270 8.10 -12.40 -0.98
C VAL A 270 9.12 -12.48 -2.12
N LEU A 271 9.72 -13.65 -2.32
CA LEU A 271 10.73 -13.87 -3.37
C LEU A 271 10.13 -13.72 -4.78
N GLU A 272 8.90 -14.19 -4.97
CA GLU A 272 8.22 -14.04 -6.27
C GLU A 272 8.04 -12.57 -6.64
N ASN A 273 7.54 -11.73 -5.72
CA ASN A 273 7.34 -10.31 -5.98
C ASN A 273 8.67 -9.56 -6.15
N CYS A 274 9.72 -9.96 -5.43
CA CYS A 274 11.06 -9.39 -5.64
C CYS A 274 11.59 -9.70 -7.03
N ARG A 275 11.45 -10.94 -7.52
CA ARG A 275 11.84 -11.33 -8.89
C ARG A 275 11.06 -10.58 -9.95
N LEU A 276 9.74 -10.48 -9.80
CA LEU A 276 8.89 -9.71 -10.70
C LEU A 276 9.34 -8.25 -10.79
N LEU A 277 9.58 -7.61 -9.64
CA LEU A 277 10.06 -6.24 -9.62
C LEU A 277 11.42 -6.10 -10.30
N GLU A 278 12.35 -7.04 -10.05
CA GLU A 278 13.66 -7.06 -10.70
C GLU A 278 13.54 -7.15 -12.21
N GLU A 279 12.72 -8.07 -12.72
CA GLU A 279 12.52 -8.24 -14.17
C GLU A 279 11.91 -6.99 -14.81
N VAL A 280 10.91 -6.38 -14.16
CA VAL A 280 10.22 -5.20 -14.67
C VAL A 280 11.10 -3.95 -14.66
N LEU A 281 12.01 -3.83 -13.70
CA LEU A 281 12.90 -2.68 -13.59
C LEU A 281 14.23 -2.86 -14.32
N ARG A 282 14.53 -4.04 -14.84
CA ARG A 282 15.72 -4.22 -15.69
C ARG A 282 15.59 -3.36 -16.94
N PRO A 283 16.66 -2.62 -17.31
CA PRO A 283 16.69 -1.97 -18.62
C PRO A 283 16.46 -3.03 -19.70
N LYS A 284 15.50 -2.78 -20.59
CA LYS A 284 15.37 -3.62 -21.79
C LYS A 284 16.67 -3.42 -22.59
N THR A 285 17.49 -4.45 -22.66
CA THR A 285 18.61 -4.46 -23.61
C THR A 285 18.04 -4.33 -25.01
N SER A 286 18.27 -3.18 -25.63
CA SER A 286 17.96 -2.89 -27.02
C SER A 286 18.79 -3.77 -27.95
#